data_bb52b9ede8e7f76de4acfc0a505e440e
#
_entry.id   bb52b9ede8e7f76de4acfc0a505e440e
#
_cell.length_a   1.000
_cell.length_b   1.000
_cell.length_c   1.000
_cell.angle_alpha   90.00
_cell.angle_beta   90.00
_cell.angle_gamma   90.00
#
_symmetry.space_group_name_H-M   'P 1'
#
loop_
_entity.id
_entity.type
_entity.pdbx_description
1 polymer ?
#
loop_
_entity_poly.entity_id
_entity_poly.type
_entity_poly.pdbx_seq_one_letter_code
_entity_poly.pdbx_strand_id
1 'polypeptide(L)' 'MPQFDMILLTQKEAEGADVLQHTAGKPVREGGGDETYRCGGCKTKLLVNVAHRDAHGVVVKCGKCGKLNTEPHHHHHH' A
#
# COMPACT_ATOMS: atom_id res chain seq x y z
N MET A 1 8.38 4.50 14.58
CA MET A 1 8.12 3.50 13.55
C MET A 1 7.89 4.21 12.23
N PRO A 2 8.55 3.79 11.15
CA PRO A 2 8.37 4.47 9.88
C PRO A 2 6.96 4.27 9.33
N GLN A 3 6.39 5.35 8.84
CA GLN A 3 5.09 5.33 8.17
C GLN A 3 5.25 5.96 6.81
N PHE A 4 4.66 5.34 5.81
CA PHE A 4 4.78 5.80 4.43
C PHE A 4 3.40 6.00 3.83
N ASP A 5 3.25 7.07 3.06
CA ASP A 5 2.04 7.28 2.27
C ASP A 5 2.25 6.58 0.93
N MET A 6 1.32 5.72 0.58
CA MET A 6 1.40 5.01 -0.68
C MET A 6 1.11 5.96 -1.85
N ILE A 7 1.48 5.53 -3.04
CA ILE A 7 1.28 6.29 -4.25
C ILE A 7 -0.02 5.84 -4.90
N LEU A 8 -0.87 6.78 -5.27
CA LEU A 8 -2.12 6.47 -5.95
C LEU A 8 -1.84 6.06 -7.39
N LEU A 9 -2.53 5.02 -7.82
CA LEU A 9 -2.45 4.52 -9.20
C LEU A 9 -3.78 4.69 -9.90
N THR A 10 -3.72 4.86 -11.22
CA THR A 10 -4.91 4.74 -12.04
C THR A 10 -5.22 3.26 -12.24
N GLN A 11 -6.46 2.97 -12.63
CA GLN A 11 -6.86 1.60 -12.93
C GLN A 11 -6.00 1.01 -14.04
N LYS A 12 -5.64 1.82 -15.00
CA LYS A 12 -4.81 1.39 -16.11
C LYS A 12 -3.41 1.01 -15.64
N GLU A 13 -2.85 1.78 -14.73
CA GLU A 13 -1.52 1.50 -14.19
C GLU A 13 -1.49 0.21 -13.37
N ALA A 14 -2.62 -0.15 -12.78
CA ALA A 14 -2.73 -1.37 -11.99
C ALA A 14 -3.12 -2.60 -12.83
N GLU A 15 -3.33 -2.45 -14.13
CA GLU A 15 -3.66 -3.57 -15.00
C GLU A 15 -2.52 -4.60 -14.99
N GLY A 16 -2.91 -5.86 -14.88
CA GLY A 16 -1.94 -6.95 -14.84
C GLY A 16 -1.30 -7.17 -13.49
N ALA A 17 -1.59 -6.34 -12.51
CA ALA A 17 -1.06 -6.50 -11.16
C ALA A 17 -2.06 -7.24 -10.28
N ASP A 18 -1.55 -7.94 -9.28
CA ASP A 18 -2.40 -8.57 -8.28
C ASP A 18 -2.82 -7.50 -7.28
N VAL A 19 -4.10 -7.12 -7.33
CA VAL A 19 -4.63 -6.09 -6.46
C VAL A 19 -5.19 -6.74 -5.19
N LEU A 20 -4.66 -6.32 -4.05
CA LEU A 20 -5.16 -6.78 -2.76
C LEU A 20 -6.33 -5.90 -2.33
N GLN A 21 -7.39 -6.54 -1.85
CA GLN A 21 -8.59 -5.85 -1.43
C GLN A 21 -8.47 -5.47 0.05
N HIS A 22 -8.58 -4.18 0.33
CA HIS A 22 -8.61 -3.70 1.72
C HIS A 22 -10.06 -3.64 2.18
N THR A 23 -10.32 -4.12 3.40
CA THR A 23 -11.62 -3.99 4.05
C THR A 23 -11.52 -2.92 5.11
N ALA A 24 -12.45 -1.97 5.11
CA ALA A 24 -12.45 -0.90 6.09
C ALA A 24 -12.45 -1.46 7.51
N GLY A 25 -11.57 -0.91 8.35
CA GLY A 25 -11.44 -1.34 9.74
C GLY A 25 -10.38 -2.40 9.98
N LYS A 26 -9.79 -2.97 8.91
CA LYS A 26 -8.74 -3.99 9.07
C LYS A 26 -7.63 -3.74 8.05
N PRO A 27 -6.36 -3.85 8.44
CA PRO A 27 -5.28 -3.75 7.47
C PRO A 27 -5.28 -4.96 6.55
N VAL A 28 -4.74 -4.78 5.35
CA VAL A 28 -4.60 -5.86 4.37
C VAL A 28 -3.60 -6.88 4.89
N ARG A 29 -2.51 -6.40 5.48
CA ARG A 29 -1.48 -7.24 6.09
C ARG A 29 -1.03 -6.62 7.38
N GLU A 30 -0.65 -7.45 8.33
CA GLU A 30 -0.19 -7.00 9.63
C GLU A 30 0.88 -7.95 10.15
N GLY A 31 1.97 -7.37 10.65
CA GLY A 31 3.03 -8.14 11.27
C GLY A 31 4.14 -8.51 10.31
N GLY A 32 5.24 -8.96 10.88
CA GLY A 32 6.41 -9.38 10.11
C GLY A 32 7.49 -8.31 9.98
N GLY A 33 7.21 -7.08 10.38
CA GLY A 33 8.17 -5.99 10.29
C GLY A 33 7.72 -4.79 11.11
N ASP A 34 8.21 -3.61 10.74
CA ASP A 34 7.93 -2.39 11.49
C ASP A 34 7.50 -1.22 10.60
N GLU A 35 7.24 -1.46 9.33
CA GLU A 35 6.82 -0.42 8.41
C GLU A 35 5.31 -0.41 8.23
N THR A 36 4.73 0.79 8.23
CA THR A 36 3.30 0.97 8.04
C THR A 36 3.07 1.80 6.78
N TYR A 37 2.15 1.33 5.94
CA TYR A 37 1.81 1.99 4.68
C TYR A 37 0.36 2.44 4.72
N ARG A 38 0.14 3.70 4.33
CA ARG A 38 -1.20 4.30 4.36
C ARG A 38 -1.65 4.65 2.95
N CYS A 39 -2.98 4.66 2.78
CA CYS A 39 -3.57 5.10 1.51
C CYS A 39 -3.12 6.52 1.17
N GLY A 40 -2.69 6.73 -0.05
CA GLY A 40 -2.23 8.05 -0.49
C GLY A 40 -3.35 9.08 -0.56
N GLY A 41 -4.61 8.64 -0.57
CA GLY A 41 -5.76 9.54 -0.62
C GLY A 41 -6.34 9.86 0.74
N CYS A 42 -6.81 8.84 1.46
CA CYS A 42 -7.52 9.04 2.71
C CYS A 42 -6.68 8.75 3.96
N LYS A 43 -5.43 8.32 3.80
CA LYS A 43 -4.48 8.04 4.88
C LYS A 43 -4.89 6.88 5.78
N THR A 44 -5.77 6.01 5.30
CA THR A 44 -6.13 4.80 6.02
C THR A 44 -4.95 3.83 6.01
N LYS A 45 -4.67 3.23 7.15
CA LYS A 45 -3.57 2.26 7.25
C LYS A 45 -3.95 1.00 6.49
N LEU A 46 -3.19 0.69 5.46
CA LEU A 46 -3.44 -0.48 4.62
C LEU A 46 -2.53 -1.65 4.99
N LEU A 47 -1.27 -1.36 5.28
CA LEU A 47 -0.29 -2.36 5.71
C LEU A 47 0.28 -1.88 7.02
N VAL A 48 0.23 -2.70 8.06
CA VAL A 48 0.65 -2.31 9.41
C VAL A 48 1.75 -3.24 9.90
N ASN A 49 2.87 -2.64 10.31
CA ASN A 49 4.00 -3.37 10.88
C ASN A 49 4.45 -4.53 9.98
N VAL A 50 4.61 -4.24 8.69
CA VAL A 50 5.06 -5.25 7.72
C VAL A 50 6.52 -5.05 7.39
N ALA A 51 7.16 -6.10 6.90
CA ALA A 51 8.53 -6.01 6.41
C ALA A 51 8.52 -5.33 5.04
N HIS A 52 9.60 -4.61 4.75
CA HIS A 52 9.72 -3.91 3.46
C HIS A 52 9.50 -4.85 2.27
N ARG A 53 10.07 -6.04 2.34
CA ARG A 53 9.94 -7.02 1.26
C ARG A 53 8.49 -7.49 1.07
N ASP A 54 7.69 -7.45 2.13
CA ASP A 54 6.29 -7.87 2.05
C ASP A 54 5.41 -6.78 1.43
N ALA A 55 5.90 -5.55 1.43
CA ALA A 55 5.19 -4.43 0.81
C ALA A 55 5.65 -4.18 -0.63
N HIS A 56 6.77 -4.78 -1.02
CA HIS A 56 7.37 -4.53 -2.34
C HIS A 56 6.49 -5.04 -3.46
N GLY A 57 6.16 -4.17 -4.40
CA GLY A 57 5.36 -4.52 -5.56
C GLY A 57 3.88 -4.74 -5.27
N VAL A 58 3.43 -4.42 -4.07
CA VAL A 58 2.04 -4.62 -3.68
C VAL A 58 1.17 -3.49 -4.24
N VAL A 59 0.01 -3.86 -4.79
CA VAL A 59 -1.03 -2.93 -5.17
C VAL A 59 -2.25 -3.22 -4.31
N VAL A 60 -2.76 -2.20 -3.63
CA VAL A 60 -3.87 -2.35 -2.70
C VAL A 60 -5.00 -1.40 -3.07
N LYS A 61 -6.21 -1.93 -3.16
CA LYS A 61 -7.40 -1.10 -3.33
C LYS A 61 -7.95 -0.76 -1.96
N CYS A 62 -7.97 0.53 -1.63
CA CYS A 62 -8.47 1.00 -0.34
C CYS A 62 -9.96 0.73 -0.23
N GLY A 63 -10.38 0.07 0.85
CA GLY A 63 -11.80 -0.21 1.07
C GLY A 63 -12.59 0.99 1.55
N LYS A 64 -11.90 2.08 1.88
CA LYS A 64 -12.56 3.27 2.40
C LYS A 64 -12.82 4.30 1.30
N CYS A 65 -11.83 4.59 0.46
CA CYS A 65 -11.97 5.57 -0.61
C CYS A 65 -12.00 4.96 -2.01
N GLY A 66 -11.71 3.67 -2.14
CA GLY A 66 -11.77 2.95 -3.41
C GLY A 66 -10.61 3.21 -4.35
N LYS A 67 -9.58 3.89 -3.89
CA LYS A 67 -8.44 4.22 -4.75
C LYS A 67 -7.39 3.10 -4.72
N LEU A 68 -6.69 2.95 -5.84
CA LEU A 68 -5.61 1.98 -5.94
C LEU A 68 -4.32 2.61 -5.46
N ASN A 69 -3.55 1.85 -4.70
CA ASN A 69 -2.31 2.31 -4.10
C ASN A 69 -1.19 1.32 -4.33
N THR A 70 0.03 1.81 -4.46
CA THR A 70 1.21 0.96 -4.50
C THR A 70 2.25 1.51 -3.54
N GLU A 71 3.25 0.68 -3.20
CA GLU A 71 4.29 1.15 -2.32
C GLU A 71 5.07 2.29 -2.98
N PRO A 72 5.52 3.26 -2.20
CA PRO A 72 6.34 4.34 -2.74
C PRO A 72 7.71 3.79 -3.11
N HIS A 73 8.03 3.88 -4.41
CA HIS A 73 9.33 3.46 -4.90
C HIS A 73 10.30 4.61 -4.78
N HIS A 74 11.39 4.36 -4.07
CA HIS A 74 12.48 5.29 -4.07
C HIS A 74 13.41 4.90 -5.20
N HIS A 75 13.30 5.60 -6.31
CA HIS A 75 14.19 5.35 -7.42
C HIS A 75 15.50 6.06 -7.14
N HIS A 76 16.51 5.27 -6.92
CA HIS A 76 17.84 5.80 -6.80
C HIS A 76 18.46 5.71 -8.17
N HIS A 77 18.64 6.86 -8.77
CA HIS A 77 19.31 6.94 -10.06
C HIS A 77 20.78 7.18 -9.81
N HIS A 78 21.54 6.34 -10.39
CA HIS A 78 22.98 6.40 -10.25
C HIS A 78 23.63 6.80 -11.54
#